data_a26f8df7741067517c2ceb166bce40ed
#
_entry.id   a26f8df7741067517c2ceb166bce40ed
#
_cell.length_a   1.000
_cell.length_b   1.000
_cell.length_c   1.000
_cell.angle_alpha   90.00
_cell.angle_beta   90.00
_cell.angle_gamma   90.00
#
_symmetry.space_group_name_H-M   'P 1'
#
loop_
_entity.id
_entity.type
_entity.pdbx_description
1 polymer ?
#
loop_
_entity_poly.entity_id
_entity_poly.type
_entity_poly.pdbx_seq_one_letter_code
_entity_poly.pdbx_strand_id
1 'polypeptide(L)'
;MQSIPKTLKEKTKGVNKKQLALKCAPYVIFGYVLNKVSWLYGQQAGDNTLRKVLDTINGIGGAFHNPLPSFLPRDLLVGVGCGIGFRMVVYYKAKNAKKFRQGVEYGSARWGTAKDIEPYVDPVFENNVLLTATERLMMSGRPKQPKYARNKNILVIGGSGSGKTRFFVKPNLMQMHSSYVVTDPKGTVLVECGRMLSKNDYRIKVLNTINFAKSMHYNPFAYIRSEKDILKLVNTIIVNTKGEGQQASEDFWVKAEKLYYTALIAYIWYEAPEEEQNFSMLIDLVDASEAREDDENFKNAVDLLFEELEQKNPNHFAVRQYKKYKLAAGKTAKSILISCGARLAPFDIKELRDLTAYDELELDTLGEKKTALFVIISDTDATFNFIVSIMYSQLFNLLCDKADDVYNGRLPIHVRCLLDEFANIGQIPQFEKLIATIRSREISASIILQSKSQ
;
A
#
# COMPACT_ATOMS: atom_id res chain seq x y z
N MET A 1 20.33 50.03 -27.55
CA MET A 1 20.70 49.95 -26.13
C MET A 1 19.60 49.17 -25.42
N GLN A 2 19.78 47.86 -25.25
CA GLN A 2 18.80 46.99 -24.58
C GLN A 2 18.95 47.17 -23.07
N SER A 3 17.84 47.46 -22.39
CA SER A 3 17.76 47.64 -20.94
C SER A 3 17.98 46.32 -20.21
N ILE A 4 18.92 46.27 -19.28
CA ILE A 4 19.20 45.16 -18.38
C ILE A 4 17.94 44.85 -17.53
N PRO A 5 17.51 43.58 -17.42
CA PRO A 5 16.30 43.22 -16.67
C PRO A 5 16.35 43.64 -15.20
N LYS A 6 15.28 44.23 -14.69
CA LYS A 6 15.11 44.73 -13.31
C LYS A 6 15.45 43.71 -12.21
N THR A 7 15.36 42.43 -12.49
CA THR A 7 15.67 41.33 -11.56
C THR A 7 17.14 41.18 -11.17
N LEU A 8 18.06 41.73 -11.95
CA LEU A 8 19.51 41.76 -11.61
C LEU A 8 19.89 42.92 -10.71
N LYS A 9 19.16 44.07 -10.78
CA LYS A 9 19.40 45.23 -9.94
C LYS A 9 18.93 45.07 -8.49
N GLU A 10 17.91 44.27 -8.23
CA GLU A 10 17.41 44.06 -6.86
C GLU A 10 18.28 43.09 -6.03
N LYS A 11 19.02 42.18 -6.66
CA LYS A 11 19.92 41.24 -5.96
C LYS A 11 21.24 41.87 -5.50
N THR A 12 21.59 43.07 -5.95
CA THR A 12 22.84 43.74 -5.59
C THR A 12 22.70 44.81 -4.51
N LYS A 13 21.47 45.16 -4.12
CA LYS A 13 21.21 46.08 -3.00
C LYS A 13 21.30 45.34 -1.66
N GLY A 14 22.52 45.16 -1.12
CA GLY A 14 22.72 44.64 0.23
C GLY A 14 23.98 43.80 0.45
N VAL A 15 24.85 43.66 -0.57
CA VAL A 15 26.12 42.93 -0.38
C VAL A 15 27.12 43.82 0.33
N ASN A 16 27.42 43.53 1.59
CA ASN A 16 28.46 44.21 2.35
C ASN A 16 29.81 43.98 1.67
N LYS A 17 30.36 45.07 1.06
CA LYS A 17 31.62 45.02 0.28
C LYS A 17 32.78 44.41 1.06
N LYS A 18 32.87 44.65 2.38
CA LYS A 18 33.86 44.05 3.27
C LYS A 18 33.74 42.55 3.38
N GLN A 19 32.51 42.03 3.50
CA GLN A 19 32.27 40.60 3.54
C GLN A 19 32.52 39.89 2.21
N LEU A 20 32.25 40.58 1.09
CA LEU A 20 32.56 40.06 -0.24
C LEU A 20 34.07 39.95 -0.45
N ALA A 21 34.81 41.01 -0.09
CA ALA A 21 36.27 41.01 -0.18
C ALA A 21 36.90 39.91 0.65
N LEU A 22 36.49 39.74 1.90
CA LEU A 22 36.95 38.64 2.78
C LEU A 22 36.65 37.26 2.22
N LYS A 23 35.48 37.06 1.60
CA LYS A 23 35.13 35.76 0.98
C LYS A 23 35.88 35.48 -0.30
N CYS A 24 36.34 36.51 -1.03
CA CYS A 24 37.08 36.34 -2.27
C CYS A 24 38.60 36.31 -2.06
N ALA A 25 39.12 36.85 -0.96
CA ALA A 25 40.54 36.94 -0.66
C ALA A 25 41.32 35.61 -0.82
N PRO A 26 40.87 34.46 -0.32
CA PRO A 26 41.60 33.18 -0.47
C PRO A 26 41.79 32.79 -1.95
N TYR A 27 40.80 33.05 -2.80
CA TYR A 27 40.85 32.71 -4.22
C TYR A 27 41.75 33.65 -5.01
N VAL A 28 41.77 34.92 -4.63
CA VAL A 28 42.66 35.92 -5.23
C VAL A 28 44.11 35.64 -4.85
N ILE A 29 44.37 35.31 -3.57
CA ILE A 29 45.71 34.94 -3.10
C ILE A 29 46.18 33.67 -3.85
N PHE A 30 45.34 32.65 -3.97
CA PHE A 30 45.64 31.41 -4.71
C PHE A 30 45.96 31.72 -6.18
N GLY A 31 45.15 32.54 -6.85
CA GLY A 31 45.38 32.97 -8.21
C GLY A 31 46.67 33.75 -8.38
N TYR A 32 47.02 34.61 -7.43
CA TYR A 32 48.29 35.39 -7.40
C TYR A 32 49.50 34.43 -7.29
N VAL A 33 49.46 33.46 -6.39
CA VAL A 33 50.54 32.47 -6.25
C VAL A 33 50.75 31.71 -7.55
N LEU A 34 49.68 31.25 -8.21
CA LEU A 34 49.78 30.51 -9.47
C LEU A 34 50.18 31.38 -10.65
N ASN A 35 49.86 32.68 -10.66
CA ASN A 35 50.42 33.63 -11.61
C ASN A 35 51.95 33.74 -11.48
N LYS A 36 52.47 33.80 -10.26
CA LYS A 36 53.92 33.80 -9.98
C LYS A 36 54.61 32.53 -10.39
N VAL A 37 53.98 31.39 -10.12
CA VAL A 37 54.50 30.05 -10.54
C VAL A 37 54.54 29.96 -12.05
N SER A 38 53.51 30.41 -12.76
CA SER A 38 53.45 30.43 -14.23
C SER A 38 54.56 31.34 -14.81
N TRP A 39 54.75 32.48 -14.23
CA TRP A 39 55.82 33.41 -14.63
C TRP A 39 57.20 32.75 -14.46
N LEU A 40 57.49 32.17 -13.29
CA LEU A 40 58.74 31.51 -13.01
C LEU A 40 59.00 30.30 -13.96
N TYR A 41 57.96 29.51 -14.22
CA TYR A 41 58.03 28.39 -15.21
C TYR A 41 58.41 28.90 -16.61
N GLY A 42 57.93 30.04 -16.98
CA GLY A 42 58.24 30.68 -18.27
C GLY A 42 59.69 31.24 -18.38
N GLN A 43 60.35 31.48 -17.23
CA GLN A 43 61.75 31.92 -17.18
C GLN A 43 62.77 30.80 -17.26
N GLN A 44 62.32 29.55 -17.00
CA GLN A 44 63.24 28.40 -17.03
C GLN A 44 63.65 28.04 -18.47
N ALA A 45 64.95 27.96 -18.72
CA ALA A 45 65.52 27.52 -20.01
C ALA A 45 65.61 25.98 -20.10
N GLY A 46 65.39 25.45 -21.32
CA GLY A 46 65.57 24.01 -21.61
C GLY A 46 64.29 23.33 -22.15
N ASP A 47 64.46 22.23 -22.90
CA ASP A 47 63.36 21.55 -23.55
C ASP A 47 62.72 20.39 -22.72
N ASN A 48 63.40 20.05 -21.60
CA ASN A 48 62.89 18.93 -20.73
C ASN A 48 61.88 19.51 -19.72
N THR A 49 60.59 19.16 -19.93
CA THR A 49 59.44 19.60 -19.11
C THR A 49 59.59 19.23 -17.63
N LEU A 50 60.16 18.05 -17.33
CA LEU A 50 60.33 17.53 -15.97
C LEU A 50 61.36 18.38 -15.20
N ARG A 51 62.48 18.73 -15.86
CA ARG A 51 63.52 19.59 -15.30
C ARG A 51 63.00 21.01 -15.05
N LYS A 52 62.24 21.58 -15.99
CA LYS A 52 61.58 22.89 -15.78
C LYS A 52 60.67 22.93 -14.58
N VAL A 53 59.91 21.85 -14.34
CA VAL A 53 59.02 21.75 -13.18
C VAL A 53 59.84 21.72 -11.88
N LEU A 54 60.93 20.92 -11.84
CA LEU A 54 61.78 20.84 -10.65
C LEU A 54 62.51 22.18 -10.37
N ASP A 55 63.03 22.85 -11.40
CA ASP A 55 63.69 24.13 -11.26
C ASP A 55 62.68 25.24 -10.86
N THR A 56 61.45 25.15 -11.30
CA THR A 56 60.36 26.01 -10.87
C THR A 56 60.03 25.82 -9.39
N ILE A 57 59.95 24.58 -8.92
CA ILE A 57 59.68 24.26 -7.52
C ILE A 57 60.82 24.78 -6.63
N ASN A 58 62.08 24.55 -7.02
CA ASN A 58 63.26 25.03 -6.29
C ASN A 58 63.38 26.55 -6.25
N GLY A 59 62.96 27.26 -7.32
CA GLY A 59 63.04 28.70 -7.46
C GLY A 59 61.82 29.48 -6.88
N ILE A 60 60.83 28.80 -6.32
CA ILE A 60 59.56 29.40 -5.90
C ILE A 60 59.76 30.58 -4.93
N GLY A 61 60.69 30.47 -3.98
CA GLY A 61 61.03 31.55 -3.02
C GLY A 61 61.49 32.84 -3.69
N GLY A 62 62.29 32.73 -4.75
CA GLY A 62 62.76 33.86 -5.51
C GLY A 62 61.69 34.61 -6.31
N ALA A 63 60.63 33.92 -6.72
CA ALA A 63 59.53 34.51 -7.48
C ALA A 63 58.74 35.62 -6.73
N PHE A 64 58.84 35.61 -5.38
CA PHE A 64 58.12 36.54 -4.51
C PHE A 64 58.98 37.72 -4.03
N HIS A 65 60.26 37.85 -4.44
CA HIS A 65 61.05 39.03 -4.17
C HIS A 65 60.45 40.31 -4.78
N ASN A 66 59.85 40.18 -5.96
CA ASN A 66 59.00 41.26 -6.50
C ASN A 66 57.56 40.96 -6.16
N PRO A 67 56.83 41.79 -5.36
CA PRO A 67 55.47 41.55 -4.95
C PRO A 67 54.42 41.75 -6.06
N LEU A 68 54.81 42.38 -7.19
CA LEU A 68 53.86 42.64 -8.28
C LEU A 68 53.56 41.37 -9.08
N PRO A 69 52.29 41.09 -9.47
CA PRO A 69 51.95 39.98 -10.32
C PRO A 69 52.58 40.13 -11.72
N SER A 70 52.77 39.03 -12.43
CA SER A 70 53.12 39.07 -13.85
C SER A 70 51.94 39.55 -14.67
N PHE A 71 52.16 40.55 -15.53
CA PHE A 71 51.16 41.07 -16.47
C PHE A 71 51.20 40.38 -17.84
N LEU A 72 52.01 39.36 -18.05
CA LEU A 72 52.00 38.60 -19.26
C LEU A 72 50.61 37.88 -19.45
N PRO A 73 50.02 37.92 -20.66
CA PRO A 73 48.68 37.39 -20.88
C PRO A 73 48.53 35.93 -20.45
N ARG A 74 49.55 35.09 -20.65
CA ARG A 74 49.59 33.69 -20.25
C ARG A 74 49.49 33.56 -18.72
N ASP A 75 50.28 34.30 -17.98
CA ASP A 75 50.36 34.17 -16.52
C ASP A 75 49.11 34.73 -15.85
N LEU A 76 48.53 35.79 -16.42
CA LEU A 76 47.21 36.29 -15.99
C LEU A 76 46.11 35.27 -16.20
N LEU A 77 46.10 34.61 -17.35
CA LEU A 77 45.10 33.59 -17.66
C LEU A 77 45.20 32.38 -16.70
N VAL A 78 46.42 31.94 -16.42
CA VAL A 78 46.66 30.87 -15.43
C VAL A 78 46.19 31.29 -14.04
N GLY A 79 46.59 32.46 -13.56
CA GLY A 79 46.24 32.97 -12.24
C GLY A 79 44.72 33.12 -12.04
N VAL A 80 44.05 33.79 -12.98
CA VAL A 80 42.62 34.01 -12.92
C VAL A 80 41.84 32.69 -13.08
N GLY A 81 42.27 31.86 -14.06
CA GLY A 81 41.60 30.55 -14.30
C GLY A 81 41.67 29.62 -13.09
N CYS A 82 42.84 29.52 -12.45
CA CYS A 82 43.03 28.73 -11.25
C CYS A 82 42.26 29.30 -10.04
N GLY A 83 42.19 30.58 -9.88
CA GLY A 83 41.40 31.23 -8.82
C GLY A 83 39.91 30.94 -8.95
N ILE A 84 39.39 31.04 -10.18
CA ILE A 84 37.99 30.69 -10.49
C ILE A 84 37.74 29.18 -10.29
N GLY A 85 38.63 28.33 -10.78
CA GLY A 85 38.55 26.89 -10.64
C GLY A 85 38.51 26.47 -9.16
N PHE A 86 39.41 27.03 -8.34
CA PHE A 86 39.39 26.77 -6.89
C PHE A 86 38.09 27.22 -6.23
N ARG A 87 37.56 28.38 -6.58
CA ARG A 87 36.23 28.80 -6.09
C ARG A 87 35.12 27.85 -6.52
N MET A 88 35.12 27.35 -7.75
CA MET A 88 34.13 26.38 -8.20
C MET A 88 34.20 25.08 -7.40
N VAL A 89 35.39 24.54 -7.15
CA VAL A 89 35.59 23.32 -6.34
C VAL A 89 35.09 23.53 -4.92
N VAL A 90 35.43 24.64 -4.29
CA VAL A 90 34.96 24.97 -2.93
C VAL A 90 33.45 25.15 -2.91
N TYR A 91 32.86 25.82 -3.89
CA TYR A 91 31.42 25.99 -4.02
C TYR A 91 30.72 24.63 -4.18
N TYR A 92 31.24 23.75 -5.05
CA TYR A 92 30.68 22.40 -5.27
C TYR A 92 30.76 21.57 -4.02
N LYS A 93 31.92 21.53 -3.34
CA LYS A 93 32.09 20.82 -2.05
C LYS A 93 31.15 21.38 -0.97
N ALA A 94 31.05 22.71 -0.86
CA ALA A 94 30.16 23.33 0.12
C ALA A 94 28.67 23.04 -0.17
N LYS A 95 28.27 23.01 -1.44
CA LYS A 95 26.90 22.67 -1.86
C LYS A 95 26.56 21.23 -1.55
N ASN A 96 27.51 20.32 -1.71
CA ASN A 96 27.32 18.89 -1.51
C ASN A 96 27.78 18.41 -0.11
N ALA A 97 28.29 19.28 0.73
CA ALA A 97 28.69 18.95 2.09
C ALA A 97 27.47 18.51 2.92
N LYS A 98 27.55 17.31 3.47
CA LYS A 98 26.60 16.85 4.48
C LYS A 98 26.68 17.81 5.67
N LYS A 99 25.60 18.51 5.97
CA LYS A 99 25.52 19.40 7.13
C LYS A 99 25.35 18.54 8.39
N PHE A 100 26.44 18.11 8.99
CA PHE A 100 26.41 17.51 10.32
C PHE A 100 26.12 18.63 11.33
N ARG A 101 25.13 18.44 12.17
CA ARG A 101 24.88 19.31 13.32
C ARG A 101 25.84 18.90 14.42
N GLN A 102 26.71 19.80 14.86
CA GLN A 102 27.51 19.58 16.06
C GLN A 102 26.60 19.42 17.27
N GLY A 103 26.83 18.42 18.11
CA GLY A 103 26.05 18.14 19.31
C GLY A 103 24.79 17.30 19.13
N VAL A 104 24.56 16.67 17.97
CA VAL A 104 23.46 15.73 17.74
C VAL A 104 24.03 14.34 17.46
N GLU A 105 23.95 13.46 18.45
CA GLU A 105 24.55 12.11 18.40
C GLU A 105 23.88 11.15 17.40
N TYR A 106 22.64 11.42 16.95
CA TYR A 106 21.80 10.51 16.16
C TYR A 106 21.43 11.04 14.77
N GLY A 107 22.35 11.69 14.06
CA GLY A 107 22.18 12.08 12.68
C GLY A 107 21.54 13.45 12.45
N SER A 108 21.19 13.77 11.20
CA SER A 108 20.69 15.09 10.77
C SER A 108 19.14 15.20 10.83
N ALA A 109 18.46 14.31 11.51
CA ALA A 109 17.01 14.33 11.63
C ALA A 109 16.53 15.57 12.42
N ARG A 110 15.48 16.20 11.94
CA ARG A 110 14.78 17.30 12.60
C ARG A 110 13.28 17.20 12.35
N TRP A 111 12.49 17.83 13.18
CA TRP A 111 11.09 18.03 12.90
C TRP A 111 10.89 18.81 11.60
N GLY A 112 9.94 18.36 10.76
CA GLY A 112 9.54 19.07 9.55
C GLY A 112 8.88 20.42 9.85
N THR A 113 9.00 21.33 8.92
CA THR A 113 8.28 22.62 8.91
C THR A 113 7.22 22.60 7.81
N ALA A 114 6.28 23.55 7.80
CA ALA A 114 5.28 23.68 6.73
C ALA A 114 5.91 23.70 5.32
N LYS A 115 7.08 24.32 5.16
CA LYS A 115 7.84 24.34 3.88
C LYS A 115 8.39 22.97 3.46
N ASP A 116 8.65 22.10 4.41
CA ASP A 116 9.11 20.74 4.11
C ASP A 116 7.95 19.87 3.66
N ILE A 117 6.73 20.18 4.10
CA ILE A 117 5.48 19.42 3.83
C ILE A 117 4.81 19.91 2.54
N GLU A 118 4.90 21.21 2.22
CA GLU A 118 4.26 21.84 1.05
C GLU A 118 4.40 21.05 -0.27
N PRO A 119 5.56 20.44 -0.63
CA PRO A 119 5.69 19.67 -1.86
C PRO A 119 4.87 18.37 -1.91
N TYR A 120 4.33 17.91 -0.76
CA TYR A 120 3.53 16.71 -0.63
C TYR A 120 2.03 16.97 -0.57
N VAL A 121 1.61 18.23 -0.67
CA VAL A 121 0.23 18.68 -0.59
C VAL A 121 -0.26 19.07 -1.98
N ASP A 122 -1.49 18.65 -2.33
CA ASP A 122 -2.17 19.15 -3.53
C ASP A 122 -2.74 20.55 -3.26
N PRO A 123 -2.59 21.52 -4.19
CA PRO A 123 -3.18 22.84 -4.04
C PRO A 123 -4.71 22.83 -3.89
N VAL A 124 -5.36 21.88 -4.56
CA VAL A 124 -6.82 21.64 -4.45
C VAL A 124 -7.07 20.87 -3.17
N PHE A 125 -7.83 21.45 -2.26
CA PHE A 125 -8.04 20.89 -0.92
C PHE A 125 -8.63 19.48 -0.96
N GLU A 126 -9.61 19.27 -1.84
CA GLU A 126 -10.34 18.01 -2.00
C GLU A 126 -9.46 16.87 -2.50
N ASN A 127 -8.36 17.17 -3.17
CA ASN A 127 -7.43 16.17 -3.70
C ASN A 127 -6.39 15.68 -2.67
N ASN A 128 -6.70 15.84 -1.39
CA ASN A 128 -5.80 15.44 -0.32
C ASN A 128 -6.43 14.44 0.64
N VAL A 129 -5.59 13.61 1.23
CA VAL A 129 -5.88 12.88 2.45
C VAL A 129 -5.67 13.81 3.63
N LEU A 130 -6.63 13.94 4.50
CA LEU A 130 -6.53 14.71 5.73
C LEU A 130 -5.90 13.85 6.82
N LEU A 131 -4.75 14.30 7.34
CA LEU A 131 -4.02 13.58 8.39
C LEU A 131 -4.35 14.15 9.78
N THR A 132 -4.40 15.48 9.88
CA THR A 132 -4.77 16.23 11.08
C THR A 132 -5.59 17.45 10.67
N ALA A 133 -5.90 18.33 11.63
CA ALA A 133 -6.59 19.58 11.34
C ALA A 133 -5.77 20.51 10.41
N THR A 134 -4.45 20.40 10.41
CA THR A 134 -3.53 21.26 9.63
C THR A 134 -2.79 20.52 8.52
N GLU A 135 -2.54 19.23 8.70
CA GLU A 135 -1.66 18.46 7.83
C GLU A 135 -2.46 17.56 6.88
N ARG A 136 -2.01 17.50 5.63
CA ARG A 136 -2.64 16.73 4.56
C ARG A 136 -1.61 16.20 3.58
N LEU A 137 -1.98 15.19 2.81
CA LEU A 137 -1.12 14.52 1.84
C LEU A 137 -1.87 14.37 0.52
N MET A 138 -1.27 14.79 -0.60
CA MET A 138 -1.87 14.67 -1.92
C MET A 138 -2.29 13.23 -2.25
N MET A 139 -3.45 13.06 -2.88
CA MET A 139 -3.94 11.77 -3.36
C MET A 139 -3.20 11.28 -4.61
N SER A 140 -2.66 12.19 -5.44
CA SER A 140 -1.95 11.78 -6.65
C SER A 140 -0.78 10.83 -6.32
N GLY A 141 -0.78 9.65 -6.93
CA GLY A 141 0.33 8.70 -6.90
C GLY A 141 1.50 9.13 -7.80
N ARG A 142 1.30 10.11 -8.71
CA ARG A 142 2.28 10.60 -9.70
C ARG A 142 2.37 12.12 -9.69
N PRO A 143 2.96 12.74 -8.65
CA PRO A 143 3.23 14.16 -8.66
C PRO A 143 4.22 14.53 -9.77
N LYS A 144 4.24 15.81 -10.18
CA LYS A 144 5.18 16.31 -11.21
C LYS A 144 6.63 15.93 -10.93
N GLN A 145 7.02 15.83 -9.67
CA GLN A 145 8.33 15.33 -9.24
C GLN A 145 8.17 14.00 -8.50
N PRO A 146 8.60 12.86 -9.07
CA PRO A 146 8.40 11.52 -8.49
C PRO A 146 8.94 11.33 -7.07
N LYS A 147 9.97 12.12 -6.69
CA LYS A 147 10.53 12.09 -5.32
C LYS A 147 9.54 12.47 -4.23
N TYR A 148 8.43 13.14 -4.57
CA TYR A 148 7.37 13.52 -3.64
C TYR A 148 6.21 12.53 -3.59
N ALA A 149 6.23 11.48 -4.44
CA ALA A 149 5.24 10.43 -4.36
C ALA A 149 5.34 9.67 -3.03
N ARG A 150 4.22 9.54 -2.32
CA ARG A 150 4.14 8.83 -1.03
C ARG A 150 3.10 7.72 -1.08
N ASN A 151 3.25 6.74 -0.22
CA ASN A 151 2.23 5.75 0.05
C ASN A 151 1.02 6.44 0.71
N LYS A 152 -0.17 5.95 0.39
CA LYS A 152 -1.44 6.43 0.96
C LYS A 152 -1.99 5.50 2.03
N ASN A 153 -1.27 4.41 2.33
CA ASN A 153 -1.60 3.57 3.47
C ASN A 153 -1.25 4.32 4.76
N ILE A 154 -2.20 4.39 5.67
CA ILE A 154 -2.12 5.19 6.89
C ILE A 154 -2.48 4.31 8.07
N LEU A 155 -1.70 4.42 9.14
CA LEU A 155 -2.02 3.81 10.42
C LEU A 155 -2.46 4.92 11.38
N VAL A 156 -3.67 4.78 11.92
CA VAL A 156 -4.24 5.67 12.92
C VAL A 156 -4.40 4.90 14.23
N ILE A 157 -3.78 5.39 15.28
CA ILE A 157 -3.86 4.76 16.61
C ILE A 157 -4.41 5.76 17.61
N GLY A 158 -5.44 5.36 18.35
CA GLY A 158 -6.02 6.21 19.39
C GLY A 158 -7.02 5.44 20.23
N GLY A 159 -7.00 5.62 21.52
CA GLY A 159 -7.90 4.97 22.47
C GLY A 159 -9.39 5.23 22.16
N SER A 160 -10.27 4.53 22.88
CA SER A 160 -11.71 4.77 22.77
C SER A 160 -12.03 6.22 23.10
N GLY A 161 -12.97 6.84 22.38
CA GLY A 161 -13.35 8.23 22.57
C GLY A 161 -12.34 9.28 22.07
N SER A 162 -11.19 8.90 21.51
CA SER A 162 -10.20 9.85 20.96
C SER A 162 -10.67 10.59 19.70
N GLY A 163 -11.83 10.25 19.16
CA GLY A 163 -12.43 10.93 18.01
C GLY A 163 -11.91 10.45 16.65
N LYS A 164 -11.31 9.26 16.55
CA LYS A 164 -10.78 8.68 15.30
C LYS A 164 -11.80 8.76 14.16
N THR A 165 -13.00 8.24 14.38
CA THR A 165 -14.09 8.27 13.39
C THR A 165 -14.51 9.70 13.04
N ARG A 166 -14.66 10.58 14.06
CA ARG A 166 -15.10 11.97 13.89
C ARG A 166 -14.08 12.84 13.18
N PHE A 167 -12.80 12.74 13.52
CA PHE A 167 -11.77 13.67 13.07
C PHE A 167 -10.90 13.11 11.95
N PHE A 168 -10.94 11.80 11.68
CA PHE A 168 -10.21 11.19 10.58
C PHE A 168 -11.12 10.53 9.55
N VAL A 169 -12.00 9.59 9.92
CA VAL A 169 -12.83 8.84 8.95
C VAL A 169 -13.76 9.76 8.20
N LYS A 170 -14.64 10.48 8.91
CA LYS A 170 -15.67 11.32 8.30
C LYS A 170 -15.09 12.45 7.46
N PRO A 171 -14.09 13.25 7.90
CA PRO A 171 -13.49 14.28 7.05
C PRO A 171 -12.85 13.74 5.78
N ASN A 172 -12.20 12.57 5.85
CA ASN A 172 -11.63 11.94 4.67
C ASN A 172 -12.68 11.40 3.71
N LEU A 173 -13.80 10.91 4.21
CA LEU A 173 -14.93 10.50 3.38
C LEU A 173 -15.57 11.71 2.67
N MET A 174 -15.63 12.88 3.34
CA MET A 174 -16.15 14.12 2.80
C MET A 174 -15.29 14.73 1.68
N GLN A 175 -14.06 14.30 1.50
CA GLN A 175 -13.21 14.71 0.37
C GLN A 175 -13.72 14.21 -0.99
N MET A 176 -14.46 13.11 -1.04
CA MET A 176 -15.17 12.60 -2.22
C MET A 176 -14.29 12.41 -3.49
N HIS A 177 -12.99 12.19 -3.34
CA HIS A 177 -12.06 12.02 -4.47
C HIS A 177 -11.95 10.58 -4.98
N SER A 178 -12.41 9.58 -4.21
CA SER A 178 -12.21 8.16 -4.44
C SER A 178 -13.51 7.38 -4.32
N SER A 179 -13.53 6.13 -4.72
CA SER A 179 -14.48 5.17 -4.15
C SER A 179 -14.03 4.81 -2.73
N TYR A 180 -14.96 4.52 -1.87
CA TYR A 180 -14.67 4.24 -0.46
C TYR A 180 -15.22 2.90 -0.02
N VAL A 181 -14.44 2.19 0.80
CA VAL A 181 -14.90 1.04 1.58
C VAL A 181 -14.69 1.40 3.04
N VAL A 182 -15.77 1.48 3.79
CA VAL A 182 -15.75 2.01 5.17
C VAL A 182 -16.21 0.93 6.13
N THR A 183 -15.34 0.46 7.02
CA THR A 183 -15.81 -0.29 8.17
C THR A 183 -16.47 0.69 9.14
N ASP A 184 -17.73 0.46 9.46
CA ASP A 184 -18.56 1.38 10.26
C ASP A 184 -19.11 0.64 11.48
N PRO A 185 -18.36 0.58 12.57
CA PRO A 185 -18.87 0.02 13.82
C PRO A 185 -20.11 0.82 14.26
N LYS A 186 -21.27 0.19 14.34
CA LYS A 186 -22.57 0.80 14.70
C LYS A 186 -23.37 1.45 13.57
N GLY A 187 -22.86 1.60 12.35
CA GLY A 187 -23.58 2.20 11.23
C GLY A 187 -23.74 3.73 11.27
N THR A 188 -23.02 4.42 12.16
CA THR A 188 -23.16 5.87 12.36
C THR A 188 -22.58 6.69 11.22
N VAL A 189 -21.54 6.20 10.55
CA VAL A 189 -20.90 6.88 9.42
C VAL A 189 -21.85 6.88 8.22
N LEU A 190 -22.52 5.76 7.95
CA LEU A 190 -23.54 5.65 6.90
C LEU A 190 -24.68 6.65 7.13
N VAL A 191 -25.22 6.71 8.36
CA VAL A 191 -26.34 7.60 8.70
C VAL A 191 -25.98 9.07 8.50
N GLU A 192 -24.78 9.47 8.94
CA GLU A 192 -24.35 10.87 8.89
C GLU A 192 -23.83 11.30 7.50
N CYS A 193 -23.15 10.42 6.76
CA CYS A 193 -22.47 10.77 5.52
C CYS A 193 -23.16 10.21 4.25
N GLY A 194 -23.97 9.17 4.36
CA GLY A 194 -24.53 8.45 3.21
C GLY A 194 -25.35 9.34 2.29
N ARG A 195 -26.24 10.20 2.86
CA ARG A 195 -27.06 11.14 2.05
C ARG A 195 -26.21 12.16 1.28
N MET A 196 -25.12 12.64 1.88
CA MET A 196 -24.19 13.56 1.23
C MET A 196 -23.51 12.88 0.03
N LEU A 197 -23.02 11.67 0.20
CA LEU A 197 -22.38 10.89 -0.86
C LEU A 197 -23.36 10.57 -1.99
N SER A 198 -24.57 10.12 -1.67
CA SER A 198 -25.62 9.85 -2.67
C SER A 198 -25.97 11.09 -3.50
N LYS A 199 -26.00 12.29 -2.90
CA LYS A 199 -26.20 13.55 -3.61
C LYS A 199 -25.03 13.97 -4.51
N ASN A 200 -23.86 13.36 -4.34
CA ASN A 200 -22.63 13.58 -5.13
C ASN A 200 -22.30 12.38 -6.02
N ASP A 201 -23.33 11.71 -6.53
CA ASP A 201 -23.27 10.64 -7.53
C ASP A 201 -22.55 9.36 -7.07
N TYR A 202 -22.47 9.13 -5.75
CA TYR A 202 -21.99 7.86 -5.22
C TYR A 202 -23.09 6.81 -5.19
N ARG A 203 -22.76 5.62 -5.68
CA ARG A 203 -23.58 4.43 -5.41
C ARG A 203 -23.30 4.01 -3.96
N ILE A 204 -24.36 3.89 -3.17
CA ILE A 204 -24.26 3.45 -1.77
C ILE A 204 -24.51 1.95 -1.73
N LYS A 205 -23.56 1.21 -1.19
CA LYS A 205 -23.65 -0.24 -0.93
C LYS A 205 -23.48 -0.47 0.57
N VAL A 206 -24.19 -1.45 1.10
CA VAL A 206 -24.21 -1.73 2.55
C VAL A 206 -24.14 -3.22 2.79
N LEU A 207 -23.12 -3.66 3.53
CA LEU A 207 -23.06 -4.98 4.13
C LEU A 207 -23.23 -4.79 5.65
N ASN A 208 -24.28 -5.33 6.23
CA ASN A 208 -24.62 -5.13 7.64
C ASN A 208 -24.71 -6.48 8.36
N THR A 209 -23.70 -6.79 9.19
CA THR A 209 -23.66 -8.03 9.97
C THR A 209 -24.30 -7.91 11.36
N ILE A 210 -24.77 -6.71 11.75
CA ILE A 210 -25.53 -6.50 12.99
C ILE A 210 -27.02 -6.77 12.74
N ASN A 211 -27.53 -6.31 11.59
CA ASN A 211 -28.94 -6.46 11.22
C ASN A 211 -29.03 -6.82 9.75
N PHE A 212 -29.15 -8.10 9.46
CA PHE A 212 -29.18 -8.65 8.12
C PHE A 212 -30.33 -8.11 7.26
N ALA A 213 -31.47 -7.80 7.86
CA ALA A 213 -32.62 -7.20 7.14
C ALA A 213 -32.34 -5.78 6.60
N LYS A 214 -31.26 -5.12 7.04
CA LYS A 214 -30.79 -3.82 6.56
C LYS A 214 -29.53 -3.94 5.71
N SER A 215 -29.18 -5.13 5.30
CA SER A 215 -28.03 -5.40 4.45
C SER A 215 -28.45 -5.60 2.99
N MET A 216 -27.58 -5.28 2.08
CA MET A 216 -27.60 -5.80 0.72
C MET A 216 -27.03 -7.23 0.75
N HIS A 217 -27.41 -8.03 -0.23
CA HIS A 217 -26.95 -9.41 -0.35
C HIS A 217 -25.51 -9.46 -0.83
N TYR A 218 -24.77 -10.42 -0.30
CA TYR A 218 -23.38 -10.66 -0.64
C TYR A 218 -23.15 -12.18 -0.82
N ASN A 219 -22.96 -12.61 -2.05
CA ASN A 219 -22.67 -13.99 -2.37
C ASN A 219 -21.19 -14.18 -2.74
N PRO A 220 -20.36 -14.82 -1.89
CA PRO A 220 -18.97 -15.09 -2.22
C PRO A 220 -18.75 -15.94 -3.48
N PHE A 221 -19.70 -16.77 -3.90
CA PHE A 221 -19.59 -17.57 -5.11
C PHE A 221 -19.60 -16.70 -6.38
N ALA A 222 -20.32 -15.59 -6.39
CA ALA A 222 -20.37 -14.65 -7.52
C ALA A 222 -18.98 -14.08 -7.91
N TYR A 223 -18.00 -14.19 -7.02
CA TYR A 223 -16.63 -13.68 -7.21
C TYR A 223 -15.59 -14.77 -7.47
N ILE A 224 -16.01 -16.01 -7.65
CA ILE A 224 -15.12 -17.11 -8.07
C ILE A 224 -14.95 -17.05 -9.58
N ARG A 225 -13.73 -16.85 -10.05
CA ARG A 225 -13.37 -16.79 -11.47
C ARG A 225 -12.43 -17.92 -11.89
N SER A 226 -11.86 -18.61 -10.92
CA SER A 226 -10.88 -19.66 -11.14
C SER A 226 -10.76 -20.59 -9.93
N GLU A 227 -10.18 -21.77 -10.15
CA GLU A 227 -9.85 -22.72 -9.08
C GLU A 227 -8.99 -22.08 -7.96
N LYS A 228 -8.16 -21.08 -8.31
CA LYS A 228 -7.36 -20.33 -7.34
C LYS A 228 -8.24 -19.57 -6.35
N ASP A 229 -9.36 -19.02 -6.81
CA ASP A 229 -10.28 -18.26 -5.96
C ASP A 229 -11.05 -19.18 -5.01
N ILE A 230 -11.37 -20.41 -5.45
CA ILE A 230 -11.92 -21.46 -4.59
C ILE A 230 -10.94 -21.73 -3.43
N LEU A 231 -9.65 -21.93 -3.73
CA LEU A 231 -8.65 -22.18 -2.69
C LEU A 231 -8.48 -20.99 -1.72
N LYS A 232 -8.57 -19.75 -2.22
CA LYS A 232 -8.53 -18.55 -1.38
C LYS A 232 -9.77 -18.47 -0.47
N LEU A 233 -10.96 -18.72 -1.02
CA LEU A 233 -12.22 -18.71 -0.27
C LEU A 233 -12.17 -19.75 0.85
N VAL A 234 -11.85 -21.01 0.53
CA VAL A 234 -11.70 -22.09 1.52
C VAL A 234 -10.70 -21.72 2.61
N ASN A 235 -9.54 -21.18 2.22
CA ASN A 235 -8.54 -20.78 3.21
C ASN A 235 -9.06 -19.68 4.14
N THR A 236 -9.80 -18.70 3.61
CA THR A 236 -10.36 -17.61 4.41
C THR A 236 -11.44 -18.11 5.37
N ILE A 237 -12.31 -19.02 4.93
CA ILE A 237 -13.30 -19.70 5.79
C ILE A 237 -12.58 -20.41 6.96
N ILE A 238 -11.63 -21.27 6.64
CA ILE A 238 -10.91 -22.08 7.65
C ILE A 238 -10.19 -21.21 8.67
N VAL A 239 -9.54 -20.13 8.23
CA VAL A 239 -8.76 -19.24 9.13
C VAL A 239 -9.67 -18.49 10.08
N ASN A 240 -10.85 -18.07 9.64
CA ASN A 240 -11.77 -17.23 10.41
C ASN A 240 -12.86 -18.00 11.19
N THR A 241 -12.96 -19.31 11.01
CA THR A 241 -13.90 -20.15 11.75
C THR A 241 -13.20 -21.11 12.71
N LYS A 242 -11.95 -20.82 13.09
CA LYS A 242 -11.25 -21.56 14.14
C LYS A 242 -11.79 -21.17 15.50
N GLY A 243 -12.00 -22.16 16.37
CA GLY A 243 -12.33 -21.91 17.78
C GLY A 243 -11.20 -21.15 18.51
N GLU A 244 -11.55 -20.39 19.55
CA GLU A 244 -10.60 -19.69 20.40
C GLU A 244 -9.58 -20.67 21.00
N GLY A 245 -8.30 -20.36 20.92
CA GLY A 245 -7.20 -21.11 21.56
C GLY A 245 -6.50 -22.17 20.70
N GLN A 246 -6.92 -22.43 19.48
CA GLN A 246 -6.18 -23.31 18.57
C GLN A 246 -5.08 -22.52 17.85
N GLN A 247 -3.83 -22.65 18.30
CA GLN A 247 -2.68 -22.22 17.52
C GLN A 247 -2.67 -23.00 16.18
N ALA A 248 -2.35 -22.25 15.12
CA ALA A 248 -2.34 -22.74 13.74
C ALA A 248 -1.21 -23.74 13.48
N SER A 249 -1.21 -24.92 14.11
CA SER A 249 -0.53 -26.04 13.48
C SER A 249 -1.39 -26.46 12.28
N GLU A 250 -0.79 -26.61 11.11
CA GLU A 250 -1.43 -27.26 9.97
C GLU A 250 -1.64 -28.73 10.33
N ASP A 251 -2.66 -28.98 11.14
CA ASP A 251 -3.05 -30.30 11.57
C ASP A 251 -3.66 -31.04 10.38
N PHE A 252 -3.55 -32.34 10.40
CA PHE A 252 -4.15 -33.27 9.44
C PHE A 252 -5.64 -32.92 9.20
N TRP A 253 -6.38 -32.60 10.27
CA TRP A 253 -7.80 -32.25 10.21
C TRP A 253 -8.08 -31.05 9.34
N VAL A 254 -7.34 -29.96 9.54
CA VAL A 254 -7.47 -28.74 8.73
C VAL A 254 -7.17 -28.97 7.26
N LYS A 255 -6.18 -29.84 6.95
CA LYS A 255 -5.86 -30.20 5.55
C LYS A 255 -7.00 -31.01 4.92
N ALA A 256 -7.58 -31.95 5.66
CA ALA A 256 -8.70 -32.77 5.19
C ALA A 256 -9.98 -31.92 5.00
N GLU A 257 -10.29 -31.01 5.94
CA GLU A 257 -11.40 -30.07 5.80
C GLU A 257 -11.22 -29.17 4.55
N LYS A 258 -10.02 -28.67 4.30
CA LYS A 258 -9.71 -27.88 3.09
C LYS A 258 -9.96 -28.67 1.82
N LEU A 259 -9.55 -29.93 1.77
CA LEU A 259 -9.82 -30.82 0.60
C LEU A 259 -11.30 -30.98 0.37
N TYR A 260 -12.05 -31.24 1.43
CA TYR A 260 -13.49 -31.46 1.37
C TYR A 260 -14.25 -30.22 0.91
N TYR A 261 -14.03 -29.05 1.55
CA TYR A 261 -14.64 -27.80 1.13
C TYR A 261 -14.25 -27.41 -0.29
N THR A 262 -12.97 -27.62 -0.67
CA THR A 262 -12.52 -27.34 -2.03
C THR A 262 -13.27 -28.21 -3.04
N ALA A 263 -13.52 -29.49 -2.73
CA ALA A 263 -14.26 -30.37 -3.59
C ALA A 263 -15.72 -29.93 -3.76
N LEU A 264 -16.42 -29.63 -2.64
CA LEU A 264 -17.82 -29.21 -2.68
C LEU A 264 -18.01 -27.87 -3.37
N ILE A 265 -17.21 -26.84 -3.01
CA ILE A 265 -17.30 -25.51 -3.62
C ILE A 265 -16.97 -25.57 -5.12
N ALA A 266 -15.98 -26.40 -5.51
CA ALA A 266 -15.68 -26.61 -6.91
C ALA A 266 -16.82 -27.32 -7.64
N TYR A 267 -17.44 -28.34 -7.03
CA TYR A 267 -18.61 -29.00 -7.59
C TYR A 267 -19.75 -28.01 -7.85
N ILE A 268 -20.09 -27.18 -6.84
CA ILE A 268 -21.14 -26.17 -6.93
C ILE A 268 -20.81 -25.18 -8.05
N TRP A 269 -19.59 -24.67 -8.10
CA TRP A 269 -19.20 -23.66 -9.08
C TRP A 269 -19.18 -24.15 -10.52
N TYR A 270 -18.84 -25.43 -10.77
CA TYR A 270 -18.77 -26.01 -12.11
C TYR A 270 -20.09 -26.60 -12.59
N GLU A 271 -20.83 -27.26 -11.70
CA GLU A 271 -21.92 -28.14 -12.08
C GLU A 271 -23.31 -27.62 -11.67
N ALA A 272 -23.40 -26.77 -10.64
CA ALA A 272 -24.67 -26.23 -10.21
C ALA A 272 -25.11 -25.01 -11.05
N PRO A 273 -26.43 -24.82 -11.27
CA PRO A 273 -26.96 -23.61 -11.89
C PRO A 273 -26.64 -22.39 -11.03
N GLU A 274 -26.61 -21.20 -11.65
CA GLU A 274 -26.15 -19.96 -11.01
C GLU A 274 -26.92 -19.63 -9.73
N GLU A 275 -28.23 -19.93 -9.69
CA GLU A 275 -29.10 -19.68 -8.53
C GLU A 275 -28.73 -20.55 -7.31
N GLU A 276 -28.09 -21.69 -7.53
CA GLU A 276 -27.64 -22.65 -6.50
C GLU A 276 -26.15 -22.43 -6.12
N GLN A 277 -25.42 -21.56 -6.83
CA GLN A 277 -24.04 -21.26 -6.51
C GLN A 277 -23.96 -20.34 -5.27
N ASN A 278 -24.20 -20.87 -4.09
CA ASN A 278 -24.24 -20.13 -2.83
C ASN A 278 -23.92 -21.01 -1.62
N PHE A 279 -23.89 -20.40 -0.43
CA PHE A 279 -23.62 -21.14 0.81
C PHE A 279 -24.75 -22.08 1.23
N SER A 280 -25.99 -21.82 0.84
CA SER A 280 -27.10 -22.77 1.14
C SER A 280 -26.84 -24.12 0.52
N MET A 281 -26.49 -24.14 -0.78
CA MET A 281 -26.15 -25.40 -1.46
C MET A 281 -24.92 -26.07 -0.84
N LEU A 282 -23.90 -25.30 -0.41
CA LEU A 282 -22.74 -25.88 0.28
C LEU A 282 -23.13 -26.57 1.57
N ILE A 283 -24.04 -26.01 2.35
CA ILE A 283 -24.53 -26.59 3.61
C ILE A 283 -25.36 -27.82 3.32
N ASP A 284 -26.27 -27.76 2.35
CA ASP A 284 -27.10 -28.88 1.97
C ASP A 284 -26.24 -30.09 1.52
N LEU A 285 -25.13 -29.84 0.82
CA LEU A 285 -24.18 -30.92 0.49
C LEU A 285 -23.42 -31.45 1.73
N VAL A 286 -23.04 -30.56 2.67
CA VAL A 286 -22.40 -31.00 3.92
C VAL A 286 -23.37 -31.84 4.75
N ASP A 287 -24.63 -31.42 4.86
CA ASP A 287 -25.66 -32.12 5.61
C ASP A 287 -26.05 -33.47 4.96
N ALA A 288 -26.02 -33.52 3.61
CA ALA A 288 -26.22 -34.77 2.86
C ALA A 288 -25.05 -35.74 2.94
N SER A 289 -23.90 -35.30 3.50
CA SER A 289 -22.72 -36.14 3.67
C SER A 289 -22.79 -36.91 4.97
N GLU A 290 -22.90 -38.23 4.87
CA GLU A 290 -22.90 -39.13 6.01
C GLU A 290 -21.70 -40.07 5.91
N ALA A 291 -21.07 -40.39 7.05
CA ALA A 291 -20.05 -41.42 7.13
C ALA A 291 -20.44 -42.43 8.22
N ARG A 292 -20.44 -43.71 7.88
CA ARG A 292 -20.72 -44.82 8.80
C ARG A 292 -19.43 -45.44 9.29
N GLU A 293 -19.37 -45.73 10.58
CA GLU A 293 -18.19 -46.34 11.20
C GLU A 293 -18.12 -47.84 10.97
N ASP A 294 -19.27 -48.45 10.77
CA ASP A 294 -19.50 -49.92 10.65
C ASP A 294 -19.49 -50.41 9.20
N ASP A 295 -19.55 -49.49 8.23
CA ASP A 295 -19.54 -49.80 6.80
C ASP A 295 -18.64 -48.83 6.02
N GLU A 296 -17.42 -49.26 5.72
CA GLU A 296 -16.45 -48.48 4.92
C GLU A 296 -16.85 -48.35 3.45
N ASN A 297 -17.74 -49.16 2.95
CA ASN A 297 -18.24 -49.13 1.57
C ASN A 297 -19.55 -48.33 1.45
N PHE A 298 -20.05 -47.76 2.56
CA PHE A 298 -21.25 -46.92 2.53
C PHE A 298 -21.04 -45.71 1.64
N LYS A 299 -22.01 -45.48 0.74
CA LYS A 299 -22.05 -44.34 -0.16
C LYS A 299 -23.21 -43.43 0.20
N ASN A 300 -22.92 -42.21 0.55
CA ASN A 300 -23.91 -41.16 0.76
C ASN A 300 -24.31 -40.49 -0.57
N ALA A 301 -25.29 -39.58 -0.54
CA ALA A 301 -25.78 -38.90 -1.73
C ALA A 301 -24.67 -38.10 -2.45
N VAL A 302 -23.75 -37.48 -1.69
CA VAL A 302 -22.62 -36.68 -2.25
C VAL A 302 -21.63 -37.64 -2.93
N ASP A 303 -21.35 -38.81 -2.37
CA ASP A 303 -20.51 -39.84 -3.03
C ASP A 303 -21.02 -40.17 -4.42
N LEU A 304 -22.34 -40.37 -4.55
CA LEU A 304 -22.97 -40.69 -5.85
C LEU A 304 -22.84 -39.54 -6.86
N LEU A 305 -22.99 -38.26 -6.42
CA LEU A 305 -22.78 -37.09 -7.27
C LEU A 305 -21.35 -37.04 -7.81
N PHE A 306 -20.37 -37.27 -6.95
CA PHE A 306 -18.95 -37.26 -7.36
C PHE A 306 -18.58 -38.48 -8.22
N GLU A 307 -19.20 -39.66 -8.04
CA GLU A 307 -19.02 -40.83 -8.91
C GLU A 307 -19.58 -40.55 -10.32
N GLU A 308 -20.76 -39.92 -10.41
CA GLU A 308 -21.34 -39.55 -11.70
C GLU A 308 -20.43 -38.52 -12.42
N LEU A 309 -19.94 -37.50 -11.70
CA LEU A 309 -19.01 -36.51 -12.26
C LEU A 309 -17.70 -37.18 -12.68
N GLU A 310 -17.17 -38.12 -11.92
CA GLU A 310 -15.98 -38.91 -12.28
C GLU A 310 -16.14 -39.71 -13.56
N GLN A 311 -17.30 -40.32 -13.75
CA GLN A 311 -17.61 -41.08 -14.98
C GLN A 311 -17.62 -40.14 -16.21
N LYS A 312 -18.12 -38.87 -16.04
CA LYS A 312 -18.14 -37.90 -17.10
C LYS A 312 -16.73 -37.27 -17.35
N ASN A 313 -16.02 -36.95 -16.28
CA ASN A 313 -14.70 -36.33 -16.35
C ASN A 313 -13.78 -36.78 -15.18
N PRO A 314 -12.99 -37.84 -15.36
CA PRO A 314 -12.10 -38.37 -14.32
C PRO A 314 -11.03 -37.37 -13.84
N ASN A 315 -10.71 -36.35 -14.66
CA ASN A 315 -9.71 -35.32 -14.36
C ASN A 315 -10.32 -34.06 -13.81
N HIS A 316 -11.61 -34.02 -13.53
CA HIS A 316 -12.29 -32.85 -12.99
C HIS A 316 -11.64 -32.37 -11.68
N PHE A 317 -11.46 -31.05 -11.51
CA PHE A 317 -10.79 -30.52 -10.33
C PHE A 317 -11.47 -30.91 -9.02
N ALA A 318 -12.82 -30.84 -8.96
CA ALA A 318 -13.61 -31.23 -7.79
C ALA A 318 -13.43 -32.72 -7.46
N VAL A 319 -13.48 -33.61 -8.47
CA VAL A 319 -13.28 -35.07 -8.30
C VAL A 319 -11.90 -35.36 -7.72
N ARG A 320 -10.84 -34.68 -8.23
CA ARG A 320 -9.49 -34.88 -7.70
C ARG A 320 -9.34 -34.46 -6.24
N GLN A 321 -10.03 -33.40 -5.81
CA GLN A 321 -10.01 -32.99 -4.40
C GLN A 321 -10.83 -33.96 -3.54
N TYR A 322 -12.01 -34.38 -4.01
CA TYR A 322 -12.85 -35.30 -3.30
C TYR A 322 -12.18 -36.66 -3.08
N LYS A 323 -11.54 -37.22 -4.10
CA LYS A 323 -10.75 -38.45 -3.98
C LYS A 323 -9.68 -38.39 -2.91
N LYS A 324 -8.99 -37.26 -2.78
CA LYS A 324 -7.99 -37.06 -1.72
C LYS A 324 -8.64 -37.04 -0.33
N TYR A 325 -9.80 -36.40 -0.19
CA TYR A 325 -10.57 -36.42 1.04
C TYR A 325 -11.01 -37.84 1.39
N LYS A 326 -11.50 -38.62 0.43
CA LYS A 326 -11.98 -40.02 0.62
C LYS A 326 -10.89 -41.03 1.01
N LEU A 327 -9.61 -40.60 1.02
CA LEU A 327 -8.55 -41.40 1.65
C LEU A 327 -8.71 -41.50 3.18
N ALA A 328 -9.47 -40.61 3.78
CA ALA A 328 -9.91 -40.71 5.16
C ALA A 328 -11.14 -41.65 5.21
N ALA A 329 -11.09 -42.65 6.07
CA ALA A 329 -12.16 -43.66 6.21
C ALA A 329 -12.72 -43.72 7.64
N GLY A 330 -13.91 -44.29 7.78
CA GLY A 330 -14.54 -44.62 9.05
C GLY A 330 -14.63 -43.42 10.01
N LYS A 331 -14.12 -43.59 11.23
CA LYS A 331 -14.14 -42.57 12.28
C LYS A 331 -13.45 -41.25 11.89
N THR A 332 -12.41 -41.33 11.06
CA THR A 332 -11.68 -40.16 10.59
C THR A 332 -12.54 -39.30 9.66
N ALA A 333 -13.21 -39.92 8.70
CA ALA A 333 -14.14 -39.23 7.79
C ALA A 333 -15.29 -38.59 8.56
N LYS A 334 -15.91 -39.31 9.50
CA LYS A 334 -16.97 -38.78 10.37
C LYS A 334 -16.50 -37.55 11.17
N SER A 335 -15.31 -37.62 11.75
CA SER A 335 -14.77 -36.49 12.52
C SER A 335 -14.51 -35.24 11.64
N ILE A 336 -14.05 -35.42 10.38
CA ILE A 336 -13.87 -34.33 9.41
C ILE A 336 -15.23 -33.72 9.09
N LEU A 337 -16.26 -34.51 8.80
CA LEU A 337 -17.61 -34.02 8.48
C LEU A 337 -18.22 -33.22 9.64
N ILE A 338 -18.09 -33.73 10.88
CA ILE A 338 -18.54 -33.00 12.08
C ILE A 338 -17.82 -31.66 12.20
N SER A 339 -16.52 -31.64 11.98
CA SER A 339 -15.75 -30.37 12.05
C SER A 339 -16.17 -29.42 10.95
N CYS A 340 -16.39 -29.88 9.73
CA CYS A 340 -16.92 -29.06 8.64
C CYS A 340 -18.31 -28.50 8.96
N GLY A 341 -19.25 -29.33 9.41
CA GLY A 341 -20.57 -28.84 9.82
C GLY A 341 -20.50 -27.79 10.93
N ALA A 342 -19.69 -28.05 11.97
CA ALA A 342 -19.52 -27.08 13.06
C ALA A 342 -18.99 -25.69 12.61
N ARG A 343 -18.11 -25.62 11.58
CA ARG A 343 -17.63 -24.36 11.04
C ARG A 343 -18.71 -23.58 10.28
N LEU A 344 -19.66 -24.27 9.68
CA LEU A 344 -20.76 -23.66 8.93
C LEU A 344 -22.02 -23.47 9.78
N ALA A 345 -22.01 -23.88 11.07
CA ALA A 345 -23.16 -23.74 11.96
C ALA A 345 -23.77 -22.32 12.02
N PRO A 346 -23.02 -21.21 11.88
CA PRO A 346 -23.63 -19.87 11.79
C PRO A 346 -24.66 -19.74 10.65
N PHE A 347 -24.53 -20.51 9.59
CA PHE A 347 -25.47 -20.49 8.45
C PHE A 347 -26.78 -21.28 8.73
N ASP A 348 -26.95 -21.89 9.88
CA ASP A 348 -28.26 -22.40 10.34
C ASP A 348 -29.23 -21.23 10.58
N ILE A 349 -28.69 -20.01 10.74
CA ILE A 349 -29.48 -18.79 10.80
C ILE A 349 -30.01 -18.46 9.41
N LYS A 350 -31.32 -18.46 9.26
CA LYS A 350 -32.00 -18.22 7.97
C LYS A 350 -31.58 -16.89 7.35
N GLU A 351 -31.54 -15.83 8.16
CA GLU A 351 -31.17 -14.48 7.69
C GLU A 351 -29.75 -14.42 7.11
N LEU A 352 -28.83 -15.26 7.59
CA LEU A 352 -27.48 -15.35 7.04
C LEU A 352 -27.45 -16.13 5.72
N ARG A 353 -28.25 -17.19 5.61
CA ARG A 353 -28.44 -17.88 4.32
C ARG A 353 -29.04 -16.94 3.28
N ASP A 354 -30.08 -16.23 3.64
CA ASP A 354 -30.73 -15.24 2.75
C ASP A 354 -29.73 -14.16 2.32
N LEU A 355 -28.90 -13.62 3.26
CA LEU A 355 -27.87 -12.63 2.97
C LEU A 355 -26.89 -13.10 1.90
N THR A 356 -26.54 -14.39 1.88
CA THR A 356 -25.52 -14.96 0.98
C THR A 356 -26.10 -15.68 -0.23
N ALA A 357 -27.42 -15.55 -0.49
CA ALA A 357 -28.09 -16.27 -1.57
C ALA A 357 -27.71 -15.73 -2.97
N TYR A 358 -27.57 -14.42 -3.13
CA TYR A 358 -27.19 -13.75 -4.37
C TYR A 358 -26.37 -12.50 -4.07
N ASP A 359 -25.85 -11.81 -5.10
CA ASP A 359 -24.97 -10.66 -4.90
C ASP A 359 -25.59 -9.32 -5.34
N GLU A 360 -25.45 -8.31 -4.50
CA GLU A 360 -25.82 -6.92 -4.79
C GLU A 360 -24.65 -5.96 -4.58
N LEU A 361 -23.52 -6.42 -4.03
CA LEU A 361 -22.41 -5.55 -3.68
C LEU A 361 -21.60 -5.11 -4.91
N GLU A 362 -21.50 -5.95 -5.94
CA GLU A 362 -20.74 -5.68 -7.16
C GLU A 362 -19.30 -5.20 -6.84
N LEU A 363 -18.59 -5.93 -5.97
CA LEU A 363 -17.27 -5.56 -5.43
C LEU A 363 -16.25 -5.24 -6.52
N ASP A 364 -16.36 -5.90 -7.66
CA ASP A 364 -15.44 -5.74 -8.79
C ASP A 364 -15.62 -4.42 -9.54
N THR A 365 -16.70 -3.66 -9.28
CA THR A 365 -16.98 -2.38 -9.94
C THR A 365 -16.50 -1.16 -9.16
N LEU A 366 -15.99 -1.32 -7.93
CA LEU A 366 -15.61 -0.20 -7.06
C LEU A 366 -14.49 0.68 -7.65
N GLY A 367 -13.60 0.10 -8.46
CA GLY A 367 -12.55 0.84 -9.17
C GLY A 367 -12.99 1.55 -10.45
N GLU A 368 -14.24 1.38 -10.88
CA GLU A 368 -14.78 1.88 -12.14
C GLU A 368 -15.87 2.93 -11.97
N LYS A 369 -16.64 2.81 -10.91
CA LYS A 369 -17.76 3.70 -10.59
C LYS A 369 -17.63 4.21 -9.18
N LYS A 370 -17.85 5.53 -8.98
CA LYS A 370 -17.82 6.10 -7.62
C LYS A 370 -18.81 5.38 -6.72
N THR A 371 -18.30 4.61 -5.79
CA THR A 371 -19.07 3.76 -4.88
C THR A 371 -18.60 3.97 -3.46
N ALA A 372 -19.53 4.00 -2.52
CA ALA A 372 -19.25 3.98 -1.09
C ALA A 372 -19.88 2.71 -0.50
N LEU A 373 -19.06 1.73 -0.20
CA LEU A 373 -19.44 0.50 0.48
C LEU A 373 -19.26 0.69 1.99
N PHE A 374 -20.34 0.59 2.73
CA PHE A 374 -20.34 0.60 4.19
C PHE A 374 -20.45 -0.83 4.72
N VAL A 375 -19.47 -1.23 5.50
CA VAL A 375 -19.40 -2.55 6.13
C VAL A 375 -19.69 -2.35 7.61
N ILE A 376 -20.93 -2.59 8.00
CA ILE A 376 -21.41 -2.38 9.37
C ILE A 376 -21.16 -3.66 10.15
N ILE A 377 -20.32 -3.55 11.19
CA ILE A 377 -19.89 -4.67 12.04
C ILE A 377 -20.22 -4.39 13.50
N SER A 378 -20.35 -5.43 14.30
CA SER A 378 -20.47 -5.27 15.76
C SER A 378 -19.11 -4.95 16.38
N ASP A 379 -19.11 -4.08 17.40
CA ASP A 379 -17.96 -3.81 18.26
C ASP A 379 -17.86 -4.77 19.45
N THR A 380 -18.90 -5.57 19.70
CA THR A 380 -19.00 -6.48 20.87
C THR A 380 -19.15 -7.95 20.50
N ASP A 381 -19.52 -8.25 19.25
CA ASP A 381 -19.78 -9.61 18.79
C ASP A 381 -19.01 -9.92 17.50
N ALA A 382 -18.19 -10.95 17.54
CA ALA A 382 -17.34 -11.37 16.42
C ALA A 382 -17.91 -12.54 15.59
N THR A 383 -19.10 -13.03 15.95
CA THR A 383 -19.68 -14.26 15.38
C THR A 383 -19.74 -14.26 13.85
N PHE A 384 -20.04 -13.12 13.23
CA PHE A 384 -20.19 -12.98 11.79
C PHE A 384 -19.01 -12.31 11.09
N ASN A 385 -17.91 -12.07 11.80
CA ASN A 385 -16.74 -11.40 11.23
C ASN A 385 -16.07 -12.21 10.11
N PHE A 386 -16.26 -13.51 10.06
CA PHE A 386 -15.76 -14.35 8.96
C PHE A 386 -16.33 -13.93 7.60
N ILE A 387 -17.61 -13.52 7.53
CA ILE A 387 -18.24 -13.00 6.29
C ILE A 387 -17.52 -11.72 5.86
N VAL A 388 -17.23 -10.83 6.79
CA VAL A 388 -16.52 -9.57 6.54
C VAL A 388 -15.09 -9.84 6.05
N SER A 389 -14.39 -10.80 6.66
CA SER A 389 -13.06 -11.24 6.21
C SER A 389 -13.07 -11.81 4.80
N ILE A 390 -14.08 -12.63 4.46
CA ILE A 390 -14.23 -13.17 3.10
C ILE A 390 -14.44 -12.03 2.12
N MET A 391 -15.34 -11.10 2.43
CA MET A 391 -15.61 -9.94 1.59
C MET A 391 -14.36 -9.09 1.34
N TYR A 392 -13.60 -8.75 2.38
CA TYR A 392 -12.36 -7.97 2.20
C TYR A 392 -11.30 -8.75 1.44
N SER A 393 -11.15 -10.05 1.70
CA SER A 393 -10.20 -10.90 0.96
C SER A 393 -10.54 -10.93 -0.53
N GLN A 394 -11.81 -11.10 -0.89
CA GLN A 394 -12.28 -11.07 -2.27
C GLN A 394 -12.14 -9.67 -2.89
N LEU A 395 -12.57 -8.62 -2.20
CA LEU A 395 -12.46 -7.24 -2.65
C LEU A 395 -11.03 -6.90 -3.10
N PHE A 396 -10.05 -7.13 -2.23
CA PHE A 396 -8.67 -6.80 -2.55
C PHE A 396 -8.12 -7.62 -3.71
N ASN A 397 -8.42 -8.92 -3.77
CA ASN A 397 -8.00 -9.77 -4.89
C ASN A 397 -8.62 -9.29 -6.21
N LEU A 398 -9.95 -9.08 -6.23
CA LEU A 398 -10.68 -8.63 -7.41
C LEU A 398 -10.17 -7.30 -7.95
N LEU A 399 -9.97 -6.33 -7.06
CA LEU A 399 -9.46 -5.01 -7.47
C LEU A 399 -8.03 -5.08 -7.98
N CYS A 400 -7.17 -5.93 -7.38
CA CYS A 400 -5.81 -6.11 -7.86
C CYS A 400 -5.78 -6.80 -9.22
N ASP A 401 -6.51 -7.91 -9.38
CA ASP A 401 -6.58 -8.65 -10.64
C ASP A 401 -7.17 -7.76 -11.75
N LYS A 402 -8.23 -7.01 -11.45
CA LYS A 402 -8.84 -6.07 -12.41
C LYS A 402 -7.91 -4.92 -12.80
N ALA A 403 -7.16 -4.38 -11.83
CA ALA A 403 -6.16 -3.36 -12.12
C ALA A 403 -5.08 -3.89 -13.07
N ASP A 404 -4.59 -5.10 -12.82
CA ASP A 404 -3.49 -5.70 -13.59
C ASP A 404 -3.96 -6.18 -14.98
N ASP A 405 -5.07 -6.91 -15.05
CA ASP A 405 -5.51 -7.60 -16.25
C ASP A 405 -6.31 -6.69 -17.20
N VAL A 406 -7.10 -5.73 -16.66
CA VAL A 406 -8.00 -4.88 -17.46
C VAL A 406 -7.44 -3.48 -17.67
N TYR A 407 -6.79 -2.90 -16.63
CA TYR A 407 -6.39 -1.48 -16.61
C TYR A 407 -4.88 -1.25 -16.61
N ASN A 408 -4.09 -2.19 -17.10
CA ASN A 408 -2.62 -2.05 -17.22
C ASN A 408 -1.94 -1.62 -15.90
N GLY A 409 -2.37 -2.22 -14.80
CA GLY A 409 -1.80 -2.05 -13.47
C GLY A 409 -2.42 -0.92 -12.64
N ARG A 410 -3.54 -0.28 -13.06
CA ARG A 410 -4.15 0.83 -12.32
C ARG A 410 -5.64 0.93 -12.52
N LEU A 411 -6.39 1.01 -11.44
CA LEU A 411 -7.82 1.30 -11.50
C LEU A 411 -8.09 2.73 -11.99
N PRO A 412 -9.18 2.95 -12.75
CA PRO A 412 -9.62 4.27 -13.19
C PRO A 412 -9.96 5.20 -12.03
N ILE A 413 -10.59 4.67 -10.98
CA ILE A 413 -10.95 5.39 -9.77
C ILE A 413 -10.17 4.79 -8.60
N HIS A 414 -9.54 5.65 -7.81
CA HIS A 414 -8.85 5.21 -6.59
C HIS A 414 -9.85 4.59 -5.61
N VAL A 415 -9.52 3.45 -5.04
CA VAL A 415 -10.33 2.80 -4.00
C VAL A 415 -9.65 2.98 -2.65
N ARG A 416 -10.32 3.68 -1.74
CA ARG A 416 -9.81 3.96 -0.41
C ARG A 416 -10.57 3.19 0.66
N CYS A 417 -9.88 2.29 1.33
CA CYS A 417 -10.44 1.53 2.44
C CYS A 417 -10.15 2.27 3.76
N LEU A 418 -11.21 2.68 4.46
CA LEU A 418 -11.18 3.28 5.80
C LEU A 418 -11.61 2.22 6.81
N LEU A 419 -10.64 1.48 7.36
CA LEU A 419 -10.85 0.28 8.16
C LEU A 419 -10.91 0.65 9.64
N ASP A 420 -12.06 1.20 10.08
CA ASP A 420 -12.26 1.55 11.50
C ASP A 420 -12.45 0.25 12.31
N GLU A 421 -11.90 0.21 13.50
CA GLU A 421 -11.86 -0.98 14.37
C GLU A 421 -11.32 -2.22 13.64
N PHE A 422 -10.19 -2.08 12.96
CA PHE A 422 -9.61 -3.12 12.08
C PHE A 422 -9.43 -4.47 12.76
N ALA A 423 -9.16 -4.48 14.07
CA ALA A 423 -9.02 -5.72 14.84
C ALA A 423 -10.31 -6.58 14.85
N ASN A 424 -11.47 -5.96 14.59
CA ASN A 424 -12.77 -6.64 14.59
C ASN A 424 -13.19 -7.16 13.19
N ILE A 425 -12.39 -6.92 12.15
CA ILE A 425 -12.71 -7.39 10.78
C ILE A 425 -12.53 -8.91 10.64
N GLY A 426 -11.75 -9.53 11.54
CA GLY A 426 -11.26 -10.89 11.38
C GLY A 426 -9.93 -10.91 10.60
N GLN A 427 -9.44 -12.10 10.31
CA GLN A 427 -8.14 -12.25 9.65
C GLN A 427 -8.27 -12.24 8.12
N ILE A 428 -7.72 -11.23 7.47
CA ILE A 428 -7.57 -11.19 6.01
C ILE A 428 -6.26 -11.91 5.66
N PRO A 429 -6.29 -13.08 4.99
CA PRO A 429 -5.08 -13.84 4.71
C PRO A 429 -4.07 -13.04 3.88
N GLN A 430 -2.79 -13.05 4.28
CA GLN A 430 -1.67 -12.35 3.63
C GLN A 430 -1.84 -10.83 3.49
N PHE A 431 -2.61 -10.20 4.37
CA PHE A 431 -2.87 -8.75 4.32
C PHE A 431 -1.58 -7.92 4.39
N GLU A 432 -0.58 -8.37 5.13
CA GLU A 432 0.73 -7.71 5.23
C GLU A 432 1.47 -7.64 3.87
N LYS A 433 1.33 -8.66 3.03
CA LYS A 433 1.89 -8.65 1.66
C LYS A 433 1.06 -7.78 0.73
N LEU A 434 -0.25 -7.87 0.87
CA LEU A 434 -1.20 -7.13 0.05
C LEU A 434 -1.03 -5.63 0.25
N ILE A 435 -0.98 -5.13 1.49
CA ILE A 435 -0.85 -3.70 1.79
C ILE A 435 0.44 -3.08 1.24
N ALA A 436 1.49 -3.89 1.06
CA ALA A 436 2.73 -3.44 0.45
C ALA A 436 2.61 -3.20 -1.07
N THR A 437 1.68 -3.86 -1.74
CA THR A 437 1.58 -3.90 -3.21
C THR A 437 0.41 -3.11 -3.80
N ILE A 438 -0.66 -2.86 -3.05
CA ILE A 438 -1.89 -2.21 -3.55
C ILE A 438 -1.70 -0.78 -4.04
N ARG A 439 -0.66 -0.07 -3.56
CA ARG A 439 -0.39 1.33 -3.92
C ARG A 439 -0.32 1.57 -5.43
N SER A 440 0.37 0.71 -6.17
CA SER A 440 0.55 0.87 -7.62
C SER A 440 -0.77 0.76 -8.39
N ARG A 441 -1.76 0.08 -7.82
CA ARG A 441 -3.07 -0.23 -8.40
C ARG A 441 -4.16 0.78 -8.08
N GLU A 442 -3.79 1.93 -7.49
CA GLU A 442 -4.74 2.96 -6.99
C GLU A 442 -5.66 2.43 -5.89
N ILE A 443 -5.12 1.62 -5.00
CA ILE A 443 -5.81 1.15 -3.81
C ILE A 443 -5.02 1.61 -2.58
N SER A 444 -5.70 2.04 -1.53
CA SER A 444 -5.06 2.40 -0.26
C SER A 444 -5.91 2.00 0.94
N ALA A 445 -5.26 1.71 2.05
CA ALA A 445 -5.92 1.36 3.29
C ALA A 445 -5.50 2.31 4.43
N SER A 446 -6.48 2.81 5.16
CA SER A 446 -6.30 3.48 6.44
C SER A 446 -6.69 2.51 7.53
N ILE A 447 -5.72 1.95 8.22
CA ILE A 447 -5.91 1.00 9.32
C ILE A 447 -6.07 1.80 10.59
N ILE A 448 -7.18 1.60 11.29
CA ILE A 448 -7.52 2.35 12.49
C ILE A 448 -7.64 1.39 13.68
N LEU A 449 -6.80 1.60 14.69
CA LEU A 449 -6.65 0.74 15.85
C LEU A 449 -6.86 1.51 17.15
N GLN A 450 -7.21 0.82 18.21
CA GLN A 450 -7.28 1.41 19.56
C GLN A 450 -5.92 1.43 20.25
N SER A 451 -5.06 0.44 19.97
CA SER A 451 -3.71 0.34 20.52
C SER A 451 -2.76 -0.30 19.52
N LYS A 452 -1.45 -0.24 19.80
CA LYS A 452 -0.41 -0.91 18.99
C LYS A 452 -0.39 -2.43 19.17
N SER A 453 -1.02 -2.94 20.21
CA SER A 453 -1.08 -4.38 20.50
C SER A 453 -2.16 -5.12 19.72
N GLN A 454 -3.07 -4.40 19.08
CA GLN A 454 -4.05 -4.92 18.13
C GLN A 454 -3.42 -5.13 16.74
#